data_74841f1e0e451de225923986a785643b
#
_entry.id   74841f1e0e451de225923986a785643b
#
_cell.length_a   1.000
_cell.length_b   1.000
_cell.length_c   1.000
_cell.angle_alpha   90.00
_cell.angle_beta   90.00
_cell.angle_gamma   90.00
#
_symmetry.space_group_name_H-M   'P 1'
#
loop_
_entity.id
_entity.type
_entity.pdbx_description
1 polymer ?
#
loop_
_entity_poly.entity_id
_entity_poly.type
_entity_poly.pdbx_seq_one_letter_code
_entity_poly.pdbx_strand_id
1 'polypeptide(L)'
;MSDKPQKAPALMPPAGATVIEKSAMRVVYDHIPGDYLEFGCYRGRSLINAYNAFARIYANRLENEASSMMAEQIRDTRNNWAALRLIGFDSFKGLPELSGIDRDGDDFRAGQFACGRDDVWANLAAAGVDMKRVELVEGWYADTCTAETKRRLGLKAVSICWLDCDLYQSTKEALAFIEDLIVDGTILVFDDWFCFRGSPFRGQQRAFREFRERLQGGWVFNEFQREASTRMAFFCNKIVD
;
A
#
# COMPACT_ATOMS: atom_id res chain seq x y z
N MET A 1 -46.76 -3.71 0.61
CA MET A 1 -45.58 -4.42 1.15
C MET A 1 -44.45 -4.09 0.20
N SER A 2 -43.55 -3.18 0.56
CA SER A 2 -42.42 -2.81 -0.30
C SER A 2 -41.30 -3.83 -0.07
N ASP A 3 -41.10 -4.66 -1.07
CA ASP A 3 -39.92 -5.52 -1.14
C ASP A 3 -38.68 -4.64 -1.19
N LYS A 4 -38.02 -4.46 -0.04
CA LYS A 4 -36.71 -3.86 -0.02
C LYS A 4 -35.73 -4.88 -0.68
N PRO A 5 -34.98 -4.46 -1.69
CA PRO A 5 -34.00 -5.37 -2.32
C PRO A 5 -33.09 -5.93 -1.23
N GLN A 6 -33.05 -7.25 -1.15
CA GLN A 6 -32.19 -7.97 -0.23
C GLN A 6 -30.75 -7.62 -0.57
N LYS A 7 -30.04 -7.00 0.37
CA LYS A 7 -28.63 -6.62 0.19
C LYS A 7 -27.85 -7.88 -0.12
N ALA A 8 -27.26 -7.95 -1.34
CA ALA A 8 -26.37 -9.04 -1.67
C ALA A 8 -25.28 -9.14 -0.59
N PRO A 9 -24.93 -10.34 -0.11
CA PRO A 9 -23.90 -10.48 0.89
C PRO A 9 -22.60 -9.89 0.35
N ALA A 10 -22.00 -8.97 1.11
CA ALA A 10 -20.67 -8.45 0.77
C ALA A 10 -19.73 -9.64 0.56
N LEU A 11 -18.93 -9.59 -0.51
CA LEU A 11 -17.95 -10.64 -0.78
C LEU A 11 -17.05 -10.78 0.45
N MET A 12 -17.21 -11.87 1.18
CA MET A 12 -16.30 -12.19 2.27
C MET A 12 -14.96 -12.60 1.68
N PRO A 13 -13.83 -12.09 2.19
CA PRO A 13 -12.54 -12.59 1.73
C PRO A 13 -12.50 -14.10 1.92
N PRO A 14 -11.97 -14.86 0.95
CA PRO A 14 -11.84 -16.30 1.10
C PRO A 14 -11.02 -16.63 2.35
N ALA A 15 -11.30 -17.79 2.95
CA ALA A 15 -10.47 -18.30 4.05
C ALA A 15 -9.01 -18.35 3.56
N GLY A 16 -8.10 -17.71 4.31
CA GLY A 16 -6.69 -17.59 3.92
C GLY A 16 -6.36 -16.41 3.00
N ALA A 17 -7.28 -15.48 2.76
CA ALA A 17 -6.98 -14.25 2.01
C ALA A 17 -5.83 -13.47 2.66
N THR A 18 -4.92 -13.02 1.82
CA THR A 18 -3.74 -12.24 2.22
C THR A 18 -4.12 -10.83 2.69
N VAL A 19 -3.20 -10.16 3.40
CA VAL A 19 -3.41 -8.77 3.83
C VAL A 19 -3.68 -7.85 2.65
N ILE A 20 -3.01 -8.07 1.51
CA ILE A 20 -3.20 -7.25 0.30
C ILE A 20 -4.61 -7.44 -0.29
N GLU A 21 -5.12 -8.68 -0.33
CA GLU A 21 -6.48 -8.96 -0.79
C GLU A 21 -7.54 -8.36 0.13
N LYS A 22 -7.34 -8.45 1.44
CA LYS A 22 -8.24 -7.84 2.42
C LYS A 22 -8.22 -6.32 2.35
N SER A 23 -7.02 -5.73 2.17
CA SER A 23 -6.86 -4.28 2.00
C SER A 23 -7.51 -3.79 0.71
N ALA A 24 -7.26 -4.43 -0.41
CA ALA A 24 -7.91 -4.10 -1.69
C ALA A 24 -9.44 -4.22 -1.60
N MET A 25 -9.94 -5.23 -0.90
CA MET A 25 -11.38 -5.37 -0.67
C MET A 25 -11.93 -4.16 0.10
N ARG A 26 -11.28 -3.74 1.19
CA ARG A 26 -11.73 -2.56 1.95
C ARG A 26 -11.72 -1.31 1.07
N VAL A 27 -10.62 -1.07 0.34
CA VAL A 27 -10.51 0.07 -0.57
C VAL A 27 -11.65 0.12 -1.57
N VAL A 28 -11.99 -1.01 -2.20
CA VAL A 28 -13.05 -1.06 -3.23
C VAL A 28 -14.44 -0.90 -2.63
N TYR A 29 -14.74 -1.55 -1.49
CA TYR A 29 -16.07 -1.54 -0.90
C TYR A 29 -16.36 -0.25 -0.12
N ASP A 30 -15.35 0.35 0.49
CA ASP A 30 -15.49 1.61 1.23
C ASP A 30 -15.21 2.84 0.36
N HIS A 31 -14.93 2.63 -0.95
CA HIS A 31 -14.63 3.69 -1.93
C HIS A 31 -13.47 4.60 -1.50
N ILE A 32 -12.44 4.03 -0.87
CA ILE A 32 -11.26 4.78 -0.43
C ILE A 32 -10.50 5.26 -1.68
N PRO A 33 -10.36 6.58 -1.89
CA PRO A 33 -9.71 7.09 -3.08
C PRO A 33 -8.18 7.02 -2.99
N GLY A 34 -7.52 7.02 -4.14
CA GLY A 34 -6.08 7.15 -4.23
C GLY A 34 -5.38 5.96 -4.88
N ASP A 35 -4.09 6.15 -5.09
CA ASP A 35 -3.21 5.17 -5.71
C ASP A 35 -2.77 4.09 -4.71
N TYR A 36 -2.32 2.95 -5.22
CA TYR A 36 -1.51 2.00 -4.49
C TYR A 36 -0.05 2.44 -4.61
N LEU A 37 0.61 2.69 -3.47
CA LEU A 37 2.03 2.99 -3.41
C LEU A 37 2.78 1.86 -2.72
N GLU A 38 3.94 1.50 -3.27
CA GLU A 38 4.84 0.48 -2.71
C GLU A 38 6.27 1.03 -2.62
N PHE A 39 6.87 0.87 -1.45
CA PHE A 39 8.25 1.25 -1.17
C PHE A 39 9.05 -0.02 -0.92
N GLY A 40 9.92 -0.39 -1.90
CA GLY A 40 10.57 -1.67 -2.00
C GLY A 40 9.80 -2.62 -2.90
N CYS A 41 10.28 -2.78 -4.14
CA CYS A 41 9.60 -3.58 -5.16
C CYS A 41 10.26 -4.94 -5.37
N TYR A 42 11.55 -5.05 -5.13
CA TYR A 42 12.37 -6.23 -5.42
C TYR A 42 12.05 -6.81 -6.79
N ARG A 43 11.37 -7.96 -6.87
CA ARG A 43 10.97 -8.63 -8.11
C ARG A 43 9.54 -8.30 -8.57
N GLY A 44 8.85 -7.39 -7.90
CA GLY A 44 7.50 -6.93 -8.23
C GLY A 44 6.36 -7.85 -7.79
N ARG A 45 6.62 -8.82 -6.91
CA ARG A 45 5.62 -9.82 -6.50
C ARG A 45 4.42 -9.20 -5.78
N SER A 46 4.65 -8.26 -4.89
CA SER A 46 3.61 -7.54 -4.14
C SER A 46 2.78 -6.65 -5.05
N LEU A 47 3.41 -5.94 -6.02
CA LEU A 47 2.72 -5.18 -7.06
C LEU A 47 1.81 -6.07 -7.93
N ILE A 48 2.30 -7.26 -8.34
CA ILE A 48 1.49 -8.25 -9.09
C ILE A 48 0.29 -8.69 -8.26
N ASN A 49 0.50 -9.02 -6.99
CA ASN A 49 -0.57 -9.45 -6.09
C ASN A 49 -1.60 -8.33 -5.84
N ALA A 50 -1.14 -7.08 -5.70
CA ALA A 50 -2.01 -5.92 -5.56
C ALA A 50 -2.88 -5.73 -6.80
N TYR A 51 -2.26 -5.71 -7.99
CA TYR A 51 -3.00 -5.61 -9.25
C TYR A 51 -4.07 -6.69 -9.38
N ASN A 52 -3.68 -7.95 -9.17
CA ASN A 52 -4.60 -9.08 -9.29
C ASN A 52 -5.75 -9.01 -8.28
N ALA A 53 -5.47 -8.60 -7.04
CA ALA A 53 -6.49 -8.40 -6.02
C ALA A 53 -7.49 -7.32 -6.44
N PHE A 54 -7.01 -6.15 -6.84
CA PHE A 54 -7.86 -5.05 -7.29
C PHE A 54 -8.66 -5.43 -8.53
N ALA A 55 -8.02 -5.98 -9.58
CA ALA A 55 -8.68 -6.37 -10.82
C ALA A 55 -9.83 -7.36 -10.57
N ARG A 56 -9.57 -8.39 -9.77
CA ARG A 56 -10.57 -9.39 -9.41
C ARG A 56 -11.74 -8.80 -8.61
N ILE A 57 -11.46 -7.93 -7.63
CA ILE A 57 -12.50 -7.36 -6.77
C ILE A 57 -13.35 -6.36 -7.54
N TYR A 58 -12.75 -5.48 -8.36
CA TYR A 58 -13.48 -4.54 -9.21
C TYR A 58 -14.33 -5.26 -10.25
N ALA A 59 -13.79 -6.30 -10.90
CA ALA A 59 -14.55 -7.12 -11.84
C ALA A 59 -15.77 -7.76 -11.15
N ASN A 60 -15.57 -8.43 -10.02
CA ASN A 60 -16.69 -9.01 -9.25
C ASN A 60 -17.75 -7.97 -8.88
N ARG A 61 -17.34 -6.79 -8.41
CA ARG A 61 -18.25 -5.74 -8.01
C ARG A 61 -19.10 -5.21 -9.19
N LEU A 62 -18.47 -5.05 -10.34
CA LEU A 62 -19.13 -4.50 -11.54
C LEU A 62 -19.93 -5.54 -12.34
N GLU A 63 -19.55 -6.82 -12.31
CA GLU A 63 -20.18 -7.88 -13.10
C GLU A 63 -21.25 -8.64 -12.29
N ASN A 64 -20.96 -8.98 -11.03
CA ASN A 64 -21.82 -9.84 -10.23
C ASN A 64 -22.70 -9.08 -9.24
N GLU A 65 -22.28 -7.93 -8.75
CA GLU A 65 -23.00 -7.17 -7.72
C GLU A 65 -23.72 -5.92 -8.25
N ALA A 66 -23.51 -5.56 -9.53
CA ALA A 66 -24.04 -4.34 -10.13
C ALA A 66 -25.58 -4.25 -10.03
N SER A 67 -26.30 -5.37 -10.09
CA SER A 67 -27.76 -5.40 -9.96
C SER A 67 -28.28 -5.01 -8.58
N SER A 68 -27.43 -5.10 -7.54
CA SER A 68 -27.75 -4.72 -6.16
C SER A 68 -27.26 -3.33 -5.77
N MET A 69 -26.58 -2.63 -6.70
CA MET A 69 -25.97 -1.32 -6.46
C MET A 69 -26.83 -0.20 -7.04
N MET A 70 -26.78 0.97 -6.39
CA MET A 70 -27.30 2.20 -6.98
C MET A 70 -26.43 2.65 -8.16
N ALA A 71 -27.03 3.34 -9.14
CA ALA A 71 -26.32 3.83 -10.31
C ALA A 71 -25.08 4.68 -9.97
N GLU A 72 -25.16 5.46 -8.90
CA GLU A 72 -24.04 6.25 -8.39
C GLU A 72 -22.88 5.38 -7.90
N GLN A 73 -23.16 4.34 -7.14
CA GLN A 73 -22.15 3.40 -6.67
C GLN A 73 -21.45 2.68 -7.83
N ILE A 74 -22.21 2.31 -8.87
CA ILE A 74 -21.62 1.69 -10.09
C ILE A 74 -20.67 2.69 -10.77
N ARG A 75 -21.12 3.93 -10.94
CA ARG A 75 -20.32 5.01 -11.55
C ARG A 75 -19.03 5.23 -10.76
N ASP A 76 -19.13 5.37 -9.44
CA ASP A 76 -17.98 5.63 -8.58
C ASP A 76 -17.00 4.44 -8.56
N THR A 77 -17.53 3.22 -8.54
CA THR A 77 -16.71 2.00 -8.67
C THR A 77 -15.93 1.98 -9.98
N ARG A 78 -16.59 2.32 -11.12
CA ARG A 78 -15.91 2.42 -12.43
C ARG A 78 -14.85 3.51 -12.47
N ASN A 79 -15.17 4.69 -11.92
CA ASN A 79 -14.24 5.82 -11.88
C ASN A 79 -13.01 5.50 -11.02
N ASN A 80 -13.20 4.90 -9.85
CA ASN A 80 -12.12 4.52 -8.96
C ASN A 80 -11.22 3.45 -9.62
N TRP A 81 -11.82 2.45 -10.27
CA TRP A 81 -11.03 1.48 -11.04
C TRP A 81 -10.25 2.12 -12.18
N ALA A 82 -10.87 3.02 -12.92
CA ALA A 82 -10.20 3.71 -14.02
C ALA A 82 -9.02 4.59 -13.56
N ALA A 83 -9.16 5.19 -12.39
CA ALA A 83 -8.16 6.11 -11.83
C ALA A 83 -7.02 5.40 -11.07
N LEU A 84 -7.24 4.17 -10.58
CA LEU A 84 -6.27 3.45 -9.76
C LEU A 84 -4.98 3.17 -10.52
N ARG A 85 -3.85 3.57 -9.94
CA ARG A 85 -2.50 3.26 -10.41
C ARG A 85 -1.73 2.50 -9.33
N LEU A 86 -0.71 1.77 -9.77
CA LEU A 86 0.25 1.10 -8.91
C LEU A 86 1.61 1.77 -9.11
N ILE A 87 2.13 2.36 -8.05
CA ILE A 87 3.35 3.16 -8.11
C ILE A 87 4.37 2.54 -7.17
N GLY A 88 5.44 2.00 -7.74
CA GLY A 88 6.53 1.38 -7.01
C GLY A 88 7.74 2.30 -6.92
N PHE A 89 8.26 2.50 -5.72
CA PHE A 89 9.50 3.23 -5.43
C PHE A 89 10.58 2.23 -5.03
N ASP A 90 11.70 2.23 -5.71
CA ASP A 90 12.84 1.36 -5.41
C ASP A 90 14.14 1.96 -5.94
N SER A 91 15.25 1.68 -5.28
CA SER A 91 16.57 2.01 -5.81
C SER A 91 16.94 1.14 -7.01
N PHE A 92 16.33 -0.06 -7.11
CA PHE A 92 16.68 -1.18 -8.00
C PHE A 92 18.14 -1.63 -7.85
N LYS A 93 18.77 -1.24 -6.75
CA LYS A 93 20.16 -1.56 -6.38
C LYS A 93 20.23 -2.33 -5.04
N GLY A 94 19.06 -2.66 -4.47
CA GLY A 94 18.94 -3.27 -3.15
C GLY A 94 18.99 -2.25 -2.01
N LEU A 95 19.25 -2.72 -0.79
CA LEU A 95 19.28 -1.86 0.39
C LEU A 95 20.48 -0.90 0.37
N PRO A 96 20.32 0.32 0.91
CA PRO A 96 21.42 1.28 1.03
C PRO A 96 22.48 0.82 2.04
N GLU A 97 23.59 1.55 2.10
CA GLU A 97 24.54 1.42 3.19
C GLU A 97 23.85 1.68 4.53
N LEU A 98 24.01 0.74 5.46
CA LEU A 98 23.39 0.83 6.76
C LEU A 98 24.04 1.93 7.59
N SER A 99 23.25 2.83 8.15
CA SER A 99 23.72 3.94 8.97
C SER A 99 22.90 4.12 10.24
N GLY A 100 23.48 4.81 11.22
CA GLY A 100 22.78 5.11 12.47
C GLY A 100 22.26 3.84 13.14
N ILE A 101 20.99 3.87 13.51
CA ILE A 101 20.29 2.79 14.23
C ILE A 101 20.08 1.53 13.38
N ASP A 102 20.09 1.63 12.05
CA ASP A 102 19.95 0.49 11.15
C ASP A 102 21.23 -0.37 11.08
N ARG A 103 22.39 0.18 11.50
CA ARG A 103 23.68 -0.51 11.52
C ARG A 103 23.75 -1.63 12.57
N ASP A 104 23.00 -1.50 13.64
CA ASP A 104 23.11 -2.39 14.82
C ASP A 104 22.25 -3.65 14.70
N GLY A 105 21.71 -3.96 13.53
CA GLY A 105 20.89 -5.15 13.26
C GLY A 105 21.66 -6.19 12.46
N ASP A 106 21.49 -7.47 12.80
CA ASP A 106 22.05 -8.58 12.03
C ASP A 106 21.12 -9.02 10.88
N ASP A 107 19.93 -8.41 10.77
CA ASP A 107 18.86 -8.87 9.88
C ASP A 107 19.11 -8.46 8.41
N PHE A 108 19.75 -7.31 8.18
CA PHE A 108 19.88 -6.70 6.85
C PHE A 108 21.30 -6.30 6.50
N ARG A 109 21.61 -6.26 5.20
CA ARG A 109 22.93 -5.86 4.66
C ARG A 109 22.76 -5.00 3.41
N ALA A 110 23.69 -4.07 3.18
CA ALA A 110 23.73 -3.28 1.97
C ALA A 110 23.72 -4.16 0.71
N GLY A 111 22.97 -3.74 -0.31
CA GLY A 111 22.83 -4.46 -1.58
C GLY A 111 21.89 -5.67 -1.55
N GLN A 112 21.35 -6.07 -0.40
CA GLN A 112 20.31 -7.12 -0.38
C GLN A 112 19.09 -6.70 -1.19
N PHE A 113 18.37 -7.70 -1.75
CA PHE A 113 17.13 -7.52 -2.52
C PHE A 113 17.29 -6.66 -3.79
N ALA A 114 18.48 -6.60 -4.37
CA ALA A 114 18.70 -5.94 -5.66
C ALA A 114 17.97 -6.68 -6.78
N CYS A 115 17.23 -5.93 -7.61
CA CYS A 115 16.62 -6.40 -8.84
C CYS A 115 16.50 -5.21 -9.79
N GLY A 116 16.99 -5.36 -11.03
CA GLY A 116 16.97 -4.26 -12.00
C GLY A 116 15.54 -3.79 -12.33
N ARG A 117 15.38 -2.49 -12.58
CA ARG A 117 14.09 -1.91 -12.92
C ARG A 117 13.43 -2.59 -14.13
N ASP A 118 14.23 -2.90 -15.16
CA ASP A 118 13.72 -3.55 -16.37
C ASP A 118 13.29 -5.00 -16.12
N ASP A 119 13.96 -5.71 -15.20
CA ASP A 119 13.55 -7.04 -14.78
C ASP A 119 12.22 -7.00 -14.03
N VAL A 120 12.04 -6.04 -13.13
CA VAL A 120 10.74 -5.82 -12.44
C VAL A 120 9.66 -5.52 -13.46
N TRP A 121 9.91 -4.61 -14.39
CA TRP A 121 8.97 -4.26 -15.45
C TRP A 121 8.57 -5.48 -16.29
N ALA A 122 9.56 -6.31 -16.69
CA ALA A 122 9.32 -7.53 -17.44
C ALA A 122 8.51 -8.56 -16.64
N ASN A 123 8.78 -8.70 -15.32
CA ASN A 123 8.02 -9.60 -14.45
C ASN A 123 6.55 -9.17 -14.32
N LEU A 124 6.28 -7.88 -14.17
CA LEU A 124 4.92 -7.34 -14.12
C LEU A 124 4.17 -7.61 -15.42
N ALA A 125 4.80 -7.32 -16.56
CA ALA A 125 4.22 -7.56 -17.88
C ALA A 125 3.94 -9.05 -18.13
N ALA A 126 4.89 -9.93 -17.80
CA ALA A 126 4.74 -11.37 -17.92
C ALA A 126 3.62 -11.94 -17.03
N ALA A 127 3.33 -11.31 -15.89
CA ALA A 127 2.23 -11.67 -15.01
C ALA A 127 0.87 -11.13 -15.46
N GLY A 128 0.80 -10.40 -16.59
CA GLY A 128 -0.45 -9.87 -17.16
C GLY A 128 -0.96 -8.59 -16.46
N VAL A 129 -0.09 -7.87 -15.75
CA VAL A 129 -0.43 -6.56 -15.16
C VAL A 129 -0.71 -5.56 -16.28
N ASP A 130 -1.75 -4.76 -16.17
CA ASP A 130 -1.98 -3.63 -17.08
C ASP A 130 -0.91 -2.56 -16.86
N MET A 131 0.12 -2.59 -17.70
CA MET A 131 1.29 -1.72 -17.59
C MET A 131 0.99 -0.23 -17.74
N LYS A 132 -0.19 0.14 -18.27
CA LYS A 132 -0.65 1.53 -18.32
C LYS A 132 -0.97 2.10 -16.93
N ARG A 133 -1.15 1.22 -15.94
CA ARG A 133 -1.44 1.57 -14.55
C ARG A 133 -0.19 1.60 -13.68
N VAL A 134 0.96 1.17 -14.21
CA VAL A 134 2.19 1.01 -13.44
C VAL A 134 3.14 2.18 -13.68
N GLU A 135 3.68 2.70 -12.60
CA GLU A 135 4.82 3.63 -12.61
C GLU A 135 5.89 3.08 -11.68
N LEU A 136 7.12 2.96 -12.16
CA LEU A 136 8.29 2.60 -11.35
C LEU A 136 9.20 3.82 -11.21
N VAL A 137 9.37 4.28 -9.98
CA VAL A 137 10.21 5.43 -9.61
C VAL A 137 11.55 4.91 -9.12
N GLU A 138 12.57 5.06 -9.96
CA GLU A 138 13.92 4.61 -9.67
C GLU A 138 14.72 5.64 -8.90
N GLY A 139 15.33 5.23 -7.79
CA GLY A 139 16.25 6.03 -6.99
C GLY A 139 16.09 5.80 -5.49
N TRP A 140 17.03 6.34 -4.72
CA TRP A 140 16.97 6.34 -3.28
C TRP A 140 15.82 7.22 -2.79
N TYR A 141 15.17 6.87 -1.69
CA TYR A 141 14.02 7.64 -1.18
C TYR A 141 14.37 9.06 -0.81
N ALA A 142 15.60 9.32 -0.34
CA ALA A 142 16.09 10.66 -0.10
C ALA A 142 16.01 11.56 -1.35
N ASP A 143 16.16 10.98 -2.55
CA ASP A 143 16.14 11.71 -3.82
C ASP A 143 14.77 11.70 -4.49
N THR A 144 13.98 10.64 -4.27
CA THR A 144 12.72 10.38 -4.98
C THR A 144 11.48 10.75 -4.18
N CYS A 145 11.51 10.69 -2.84
CA CYS A 145 10.40 11.05 -1.98
C CYS A 145 10.29 12.58 -1.81
N THR A 146 10.03 13.29 -2.89
CA THR A 146 10.04 14.75 -2.94
C THR A 146 8.70 15.35 -3.39
N ALA A 147 8.49 16.63 -3.08
CA ALA A 147 7.32 17.38 -3.57
C ALA A 147 7.28 17.46 -5.11
N GLU A 148 8.45 17.45 -5.76
CA GLU A 148 8.54 17.43 -7.22
C GLU A 148 8.02 16.11 -7.79
N THR A 149 8.42 14.98 -7.20
CA THR A 149 7.91 13.65 -7.58
C THR A 149 6.40 13.57 -7.41
N LYS A 150 5.85 14.08 -6.30
CA LYS A 150 4.38 14.16 -6.13
C LYS A 150 3.71 14.92 -7.25
N ARG A 151 4.24 16.09 -7.61
CA ARG A 151 3.68 16.90 -8.71
C ARG A 151 3.81 16.20 -10.05
N ARG A 152 4.98 15.65 -10.37
CA ARG A 152 5.23 14.91 -11.62
C ARG A 152 4.28 13.75 -11.80
N LEU A 153 4.05 12.99 -10.75
CA LEU A 153 3.14 11.84 -10.73
C LEU A 153 1.67 12.26 -10.58
N GLY A 154 1.39 13.51 -10.23
CA GLY A 154 0.03 13.98 -9.96
C GLY A 154 -0.63 13.25 -8.78
N LEU A 155 0.14 12.89 -7.75
CA LEU A 155 -0.36 12.21 -6.55
C LEU A 155 -1.28 13.14 -5.77
N LYS A 156 -2.46 12.62 -5.40
CA LYS A 156 -3.48 13.36 -4.63
C LYS A 156 -3.87 12.64 -3.36
N ALA A 157 -3.88 11.31 -3.39
CA ALA A 157 -4.26 10.47 -2.27
C ALA A 157 -3.60 9.10 -2.41
N VAL A 158 -3.46 8.40 -1.31
CA VAL A 158 -3.02 7.01 -1.23
C VAL A 158 -4.11 6.15 -0.58
N SER A 159 -4.51 5.09 -1.27
CA SER A 159 -5.49 4.13 -0.74
C SER A 159 -4.81 3.02 0.06
N ILE A 160 -3.72 2.47 -0.46
CA ILE A 160 -2.86 1.52 0.23
C ILE A 160 -1.41 1.98 0.07
N CYS A 161 -0.67 2.03 1.17
CA CYS A 161 0.78 2.18 1.17
C CYS A 161 1.42 0.90 1.70
N TRP A 162 2.14 0.19 0.83
CA TRP A 162 2.91 -0.99 1.16
C TRP A 162 4.36 -0.60 1.43
N LEU A 163 4.80 -0.81 2.66
CA LEU A 163 6.13 -0.48 3.15
C LEU A 163 6.93 -1.78 3.31
N ASP A 164 7.75 -2.09 2.32
CA ASP A 164 8.62 -3.27 2.21
C ASP A 164 10.06 -2.80 1.97
N CYS A 165 10.52 -1.96 2.86
CA CYS A 165 11.79 -1.25 2.75
C CYS A 165 12.71 -1.46 3.96
N ASP A 166 12.38 -2.45 4.79
CA ASP A 166 13.19 -3.07 5.85
C ASP A 166 13.64 -2.11 6.96
N LEU A 167 14.26 -1.00 6.60
CA LEU A 167 15.03 -0.15 7.49
C LEU A 167 14.21 0.98 8.13
N TYR A 168 14.62 1.42 9.30
CA TYR A 168 14.01 2.59 9.96
C TYR A 168 14.10 3.84 9.10
N GLN A 169 15.29 4.16 8.55
CA GLN A 169 15.47 5.39 7.77
C GLN A 169 14.63 5.38 6.50
N SER A 170 14.63 4.27 5.77
CA SER A 170 13.81 4.10 4.56
C SER A 170 12.32 4.23 4.85
N THR A 171 11.85 3.58 5.91
CA THR A 171 10.44 3.68 6.34
C THR A 171 10.07 5.11 6.76
N LYS A 172 10.96 5.80 7.46
CA LYS A 172 10.76 7.20 7.88
C LYS A 172 10.61 8.14 6.68
N GLU A 173 11.44 7.98 5.64
CA GLU A 173 11.38 8.75 4.41
C GLU A 173 10.08 8.48 3.63
N ALA A 174 9.70 7.21 3.50
CA ALA A 174 8.45 6.81 2.85
C ALA A 174 7.21 7.36 3.59
N LEU A 175 7.16 7.25 4.93
CA LEU A 175 6.08 7.79 5.74
C LEU A 175 5.99 9.32 5.65
N ALA A 176 7.13 10.02 5.67
CA ALA A 176 7.15 11.48 5.49
C ALA A 176 6.65 11.88 4.10
N PHE A 177 6.96 11.10 3.07
CA PHE A 177 6.48 11.35 1.71
C PHE A 177 4.95 11.22 1.59
N ILE A 178 4.34 10.25 2.25
CA ILE A 178 2.89 10.03 2.14
C ILE A 178 2.05 10.83 3.12
N GLU A 179 2.65 11.60 4.03
CA GLU A 179 1.98 12.25 5.16
C GLU A 179 0.79 13.12 4.74
N ASP A 180 0.93 13.88 3.66
CA ASP A 180 -0.10 14.74 3.08
C ASP A 180 -0.98 14.04 2.02
N LEU A 181 -0.73 12.76 1.76
CA LEU A 181 -1.47 11.94 0.81
C LEU A 181 -2.45 10.96 1.49
N ILE A 182 -2.31 10.74 2.80
CA ILE A 182 -3.24 9.86 3.53
C ILE A 182 -4.64 10.48 3.58
N VAL A 183 -5.63 9.66 3.39
CA VAL A 183 -7.05 10.01 3.48
C VAL A 183 -7.74 9.12 4.52
N ASP A 184 -8.95 9.47 4.94
CA ASP A 184 -9.72 8.61 5.83
C ASP A 184 -9.93 7.23 5.20
N GLY A 185 -9.52 6.18 5.92
CA GLY A 185 -9.53 4.81 5.44
C GLY A 185 -8.26 4.34 4.72
N THR A 186 -7.26 5.20 4.46
CA THR A 186 -5.95 4.75 3.95
C THR A 186 -5.42 3.58 4.76
N ILE A 187 -4.88 2.56 4.09
CA ILE A 187 -4.29 1.39 4.74
C ILE A 187 -2.77 1.42 4.60
N LEU A 188 -2.07 1.44 5.72
CA LEU A 188 -0.61 1.26 5.77
C LEU A 188 -0.31 -0.20 6.05
N VAL A 189 0.52 -0.83 5.22
CA VAL A 189 0.98 -2.21 5.41
C VAL A 189 2.49 -2.19 5.58
N PHE A 190 2.96 -2.73 6.69
CA PHE A 190 4.37 -2.87 7.02
C PHE A 190 4.77 -4.33 6.87
N ASP A 191 5.71 -4.66 5.97
CA ASP A 191 6.14 -6.02 5.68
C ASP A 191 7.07 -6.57 6.79
N ASP A 192 7.92 -5.69 7.35
CA ASP A 192 8.98 -6.02 8.31
C ASP A 192 8.67 -5.59 9.75
N TRP A 193 7.38 -5.52 10.09
CA TRP A 193 6.92 -5.00 11.39
C TRP A 193 7.56 -5.68 12.59
N PHE A 194 7.80 -6.99 12.51
CA PHE A 194 8.36 -7.77 13.61
C PHE A 194 9.86 -8.06 13.45
N CYS A 195 10.53 -7.53 12.43
CA CYS A 195 11.98 -7.54 12.32
C CYS A 195 12.62 -6.82 13.52
N PHE A 196 13.90 -6.92 13.68
CA PHE A 196 14.63 -6.38 14.84
C PHE A 196 14.08 -6.90 16.18
N ARG A 197 13.69 -8.19 16.23
CA ARG A 197 13.10 -8.84 17.42
C ARG A 197 11.81 -8.20 17.91
N GLY A 198 11.05 -7.55 17.00
CA GLY A 198 9.81 -6.85 17.31
C GLY A 198 9.99 -5.60 18.18
N SER A 199 11.17 -5.01 18.18
CA SER A 199 11.50 -3.85 19.03
C SER A 199 10.74 -2.59 18.57
N PRO A 200 9.98 -1.91 19.46
CA PRO A 200 9.30 -0.66 19.13
C PRO A 200 10.26 0.53 18.99
N PHE A 201 11.56 0.31 19.21
CA PHE A 201 12.62 1.33 19.14
C PHE A 201 13.49 1.20 17.89
N ARG A 202 13.19 0.24 17.00
CA ARG A 202 13.94 -0.05 15.76
C ARG A 202 13.03 -0.26 14.57
N GLY A 203 13.62 -0.24 13.36
CA GLY A 203 12.95 -0.57 12.11
C GLY A 203 11.64 0.18 11.89
N GLN A 204 10.71 -0.49 11.27
CA GLN A 204 9.40 0.06 10.89
C GLN A 204 8.56 0.51 12.09
N GLN A 205 8.62 -0.21 13.22
CA GLN A 205 7.87 0.16 14.42
C GLN A 205 8.29 1.53 14.98
N ARG A 206 9.59 1.83 15.00
CA ARG A 206 10.07 3.14 15.43
C ARG A 206 9.63 4.24 14.48
N ALA A 207 9.81 4.04 13.17
CA ALA A 207 9.42 5.02 12.16
C ALA A 207 7.91 5.34 12.25
N PHE A 208 7.09 4.31 12.40
CA PHE A 208 5.64 4.48 12.52
C PHE A 208 5.23 5.15 13.84
N ARG A 209 5.88 4.84 14.95
CA ARG A 209 5.62 5.53 16.21
C ARG A 209 5.89 7.04 16.07
N GLU A 210 7.04 7.43 15.51
CA GLU A 210 7.39 8.84 15.27
C GLU A 210 6.41 9.51 14.30
N PHE A 211 5.94 8.80 13.29
CA PHE A 211 4.91 9.26 12.36
C PHE A 211 3.57 9.53 13.08
N ARG A 212 3.12 8.59 13.90
CA ARG A 212 1.89 8.75 14.69
C ARG A 212 1.96 9.92 15.66
N GLU A 213 3.10 10.10 16.34
CA GLU A 213 3.33 11.22 17.26
C GLU A 213 3.21 12.56 16.56
N ARG A 214 3.68 12.70 15.31
CA ARG A 214 3.51 13.93 14.52
C ARG A 214 2.06 14.21 14.12
N LEU A 215 1.29 13.17 13.89
CA LEU A 215 -0.09 13.27 13.40
C LEU A 215 -1.15 13.19 14.51
N GLN A 216 -0.72 13.08 15.77
CA GLN A 216 -1.63 13.02 16.92
C GLN A 216 -2.53 14.26 16.96
N GLY A 217 -3.83 14.03 17.30
CA GLY A 217 -4.84 15.09 17.31
C GLY A 217 -5.58 15.27 15.98
N GLY A 218 -5.07 14.71 14.88
CA GLY A 218 -5.78 14.71 13.59
C GLY A 218 -6.11 13.31 13.06
N TRP A 219 -5.36 12.30 13.53
CA TRP A 219 -5.46 10.94 13.01
C TRP A 219 -5.41 9.88 14.11
N VAL A 220 -6.17 8.79 13.89
CA VAL A 220 -6.09 7.53 14.66
C VAL A 220 -5.63 6.43 13.73
N PHE A 221 -4.78 5.54 14.26
CA PHE A 221 -4.24 4.40 13.52
C PHE A 221 -4.71 3.11 14.20
N ASN A 222 -5.65 2.42 13.58
CA ASN A 222 -6.26 1.21 14.11
C ASN A 222 -5.63 -0.04 13.48
N GLU A 223 -5.25 -1.01 14.29
CA GLU A 223 -4.79 -2.31 13.78
C GLU A 223 -5.89 -2.94 12.93
N PHE A 224 -5.52 -3.34 11.72
CA PHE A 224 -6.45 -3.96 10.78
C PHE A 224 -6.19 -5.46 10.65
N GLN A 225 -4.96 -5.83 10.34
CA GLN A 225 -4.62 -7.21 10.03
C GLN A 225 -3.16 -7.51 10.36
N ARG A 226 -2.95 -8.67 10.96
CA ARG A 226 -1.62 -9.30 11.07
C ARG A 226 -1.54 -10.46 10.08
N GLU A 227 -0.42 -10.58 9.35
CA GLU A 227 -0.19 -11.69 8.44
C GLU A 227 1.23 -12.21 8.58
N ALA A 228 1.39 -13.52 8.52
CA ALA A 228 2.65 -14.22 8.73
C ALA A 228 3.34 -13.80 10.06
N SER A 229 4.64 -13.94 10.13
CA SER A 229 5.44 -13.58 11.31
C SER A 229 5.95 -12.14 11.25
N THR A 230 5.80 -11.45 10.13
CA THR A 230 6.46 -10.15 9.90
C THR A 230 5.52 -8.99 9.64
N ARG A 231 4.30 -9.21 9.08
CA ARG A 231 3.45 -8.15 8.57
C ARG A 231 2.43 -7.60 9.56
N MET A 232 2.19 -6.30 9.48
CA MET A 232 1.13 -5.61 10.19
C MET A 232 0.51 -4.53 9.31
N ALA A 233 -0.82 -4.43 9.34
CA ALA A 233 -1.56 -3.39 8.64
C ALA A 233 -2.38 -2.53 9.60
N PHE A 234 -2.50 -1.23 9.27
CA PHE A 234 -3.27 -0.24 10.03
C PHE A 234 -4.18 0.56 9.12
N PHE A 235 -5.38 0.87 9.58
CA PHE A 235 -6.19 1.94 9.01
C PHE A 235 -5.72 3.29 9.54
N CYS A 236 -5.67 4.28 8.65
CA CYS A 236 -5.56 5.69 9.00
C CYS A 236 -6.98 6.27 9.04
N ASN A 237 -7.47 6.65 10.20
CA ASN A 237 -8.77 7.28 10.32
C ASN A 237 -8.62 8.72 10.79
N LYS A 238 -9.28 9.64 10.05
CA LYS A 238 -9.31 11.04 10.43
C LYS A 238 -10.23 11.22 11.63
N ILE A 239 -9.76 11.97 12.63
CA ILE A 239 -10.60 12.36 13.76
C ILE A 239 -11.63 13.35 13.22
N VAL A 240 -12.92 13.04 13.43
CA VAL A 240 -14.04 13.92 13.14
C VAL A 240 -14.65 14.33 14.48
N ASP A 241 -14.86 15.64 14.65
CA ASP A 241 -15.52 16.22 15.82
C ASP A 241 -17.04 15.98 15.77
#